data_54329b9aea5e10765fdae3e92924c493
#
_entry.id   54329b9aea5e10765fdae3e92924c493
#
_cell.length_a   1.000
_cell.length_b   1.000
_cell.length_c   1.000
_cell.angle_alpha   90.00
_cell.angle_beta   90.00
_cell.angle_gamma   90.00
#
_symmetry.space_group_name_H-M   'P 1'
#
loop_
_entity.id
_entity.type
_entity.pdbx_description
1 polymer ?
#
loop_
_entity_poly.entity_id
_entity_poly.type
_entity_poly.pdbx_seq_one_letter_code
_entity_poly.pdbx_strand_id
1 'polypeptide(L)'
;PVESMNLFTILLIWNRKIIIDRIEKRTDEMLENGWIEEVQELLIKQSESKMVYPALNSIGYRQIQSYLKGDLTFDEMREDIVIRTRQFAKRQVQWFKKENIDLMVEMDNLDRNMTPEIVHDIYKNAL
;
A
#
# COMPACT_ATOMS: atom_id res chain seq x y z
N PRO A 1 8.97 24.63 18.01
CA PRO A 1 9.66 23.39 17.74
C PRO A 1 8.88 22.17 18.19
N VAL A 2 9.08 21.11 17.50
CA VAL A 2 8.36 19.85 17.68
C VAL A 2 8.60 19.23 19.06
N GLU A 3 9.65 19.65 19.72
CA GLU A 3 10.04 19.16 21.04
C GLU A 3 9.00 19.36 22.14
N SER A 4 8.08 20.30 21.95
CA SER A 4 7.01 20.57 22.91
C SER A 4 5.75 19.72 22.69
N MET A 5 5.71 18.89 21.66
CA MET A 5 4.55 18.07 21.33
C MET A 5 4.68 16.66 21.91
N ASN A 6 3.67 16.27 22.68
CA ASN A 6 3.55 14.89 23.14
C ASN A 6 2.83 14.09 22.07
N LEU A 7 3.56 13.19 21.41
CA LEU A 7 3.03 12.30 20.38
C LEU A 7 2.86 10.90 20.94
N PHE A 8 1.69 10.31 20.71
CA PHE A 8 1.42 8.90 20.99
C PHE A 8 1.22 8.18 19.66
N THR A 9 2.15 7.29 19.32
CA THR A 9 2.15 6.59 18.04
C THR A 9 1.61 5.19 18.21
N ILE A 10 0.56 4.86 17.44
CA ILE A 10 -0.06 3.54 17.41
C ILE A 10 0.26 2.88 16.07
N LEU A 11 0.81 1.68 16.11
CA LEU A 11 1.05 0.86 14.92
C LEU A 11 -0.02 -0.22 14.83
N LEU A 12 -0.81 -0.19 13.76
CA LEU A 12 -1.82 -1.20 13.48
C LEU A 12 -1.20 -2.29 12.60
N ILE A 13 -1.21 -3.53 13.08
CA ILE A 13 -0.62 -4.67 12.38
C ILE A 13 -1.72 -5.66 12.02
N TRP A 14 -1.74 -6.05 10.74
CA TRP A 14 -2.63 -7.09 10.24
C TRP A 14 -1.87 -8.41 10.08
N ASN A 15 -2.59 -9.52 10.21
CA ASN A 15 -2.06 -10.84 9.88
C ASN A 15 -1.59 -10.85 8.41
N ARG A 16 -0.45 -11.51 8.17
CA ARG A 16 0.16 -11.59 6.85
C ARG A 16 -0.80 -12.13 5.79
N LYS A 17 -1.58 -13.16 6.12
CA LYS A 17 -2.54 -13.74 5.19
C LYS A 17 -3.63 -12.75 4.80
N ILE A 18 -4.15 -12.00 5.76
CA ILE A 18 -5.17 -10.98 5.52
C ILE A 18 -4.61 -9.87 4.62
N ILE A 19 -3.39 -9.44 4.88
CA ILE A 19 -2.73 -8.42 4.06
C ILE A 19 -2.55 -8.91 2.62
N ILE A 20 -2.09 -10.14 2.44
CA ILE A 20 -1.91 -10.73 1.10
C ILE A 20 -3.24 -10.79 0.36
N ASP A 21 -4.30 -11.28 1.00
CA ASP A 21 -5.63 -11.37 0.40
C ASP A 21 -6.16 -10.00 -0.02
N ARG A 22 -5.94 -8.99 0.80
CA ARG A 22 -6.34 -7.60 0.49
C ARG A 22 -5.54 -7.02 -0.66
N ILE A 23 -4.25 -7.28 -0.72
CA ILE A 23 -3.38 -6.81 -1.82
C ILE A 23 -3.83 -7.44 -3.14
N GLU A 24 -4.08 -8.75 -3.14
CA GLU A 24 -4.57 -9.45 -4.33
C GLU A 24 -5.91 -8.90 -4.81
N LYS A 25 -6.85 -8.75 -3.89
CA LYS A 25 -8.18 -8.23 -4.20
C LYS A 25 -8.11 -6.80 -4.74
N ARG A 26 -7.33 -5.94 -4.09
CA ARG A 26 -7.16 -4.55 -4.53
C ARG A 26 -6.52 -4.47 -5.91
N THR A 27 -5.50 -5.30 -6.15
CA THR A 27 -4.83 -5.35 -7.45
C THR A 27 -5.82 -5.74 -8.55
N ASP A 28 -6.61 -6.78 -8.33
CA ASP A 28 -7.63 -7.22 -9.30
C ASP A 28 -8.68 -6.14 -9.54
N GLU A 29 -9.16 -5.49 -8.49
CA GLU A 29 -10.14 -4.41 -8.60
C GLU A 29 -9.59 -3.23 -9.41
N MET A 30 -8.35 -2.83 -9.17
CA MET A 30 -7.73 -1.73 -9.91
C MET A 30 -7.54 -2.08 -11.38
N LEU A 31 -7.14 -3.31 -11.69
CA LEU A 31 -7.00 -3.78 -13.07
C LEU A 31 -8.34 -3.83 -13.80
N GLU A 32 -9.41 -4.25 -13.12
CA GLU A 32 -10.76 -4.28 -13.66
C GLU A 32 -11.33 -2.87 -13.88
N ASN A 33 -10.92 -1.90 -13.08
CA ASN A 33 -11.44 -0.54 -13.10
C ASN A 33 -10.63 0.43 -13.95
N GLY A 34 -9.82 -0.07 -14.88
CA GLY A 34 -9.19 0.77 -15.90
C GLY A 34 -7.76 1.20 -15.60
N TRP A 35 -7.04 0.47 -14.77
CA TRP A 35 -5.65 0.82 -14.45
C TRP A 35 -4.73 0.77 -15.67
N ILE A 36 -4.90 -0.26 -16.53
CA ILE A 36 -4.10 -0.38 -17.75
C ILE A 36 -4.35 0.81 -18.67
N GLU A 37 -5.60 1.20 -18.83
CA GLU A 37 -6.00 2.35 -19.66
C GLU A 37 -5.43 3.66 -19.09
N GLU A 38 -5.42 3.81 -17.78
CA GLU A 38 -4.80 4.97 -17.12
C GLU A 38 -3.32 5.08 -17.46
N VAL A 39 -2.59 3.97 -17.39
CA VAL A 39 -1.16 3.93 -17.72
C VAL A 39 -0.94 4.28 -19.20
N GLN A 40 -1.77 3.75 -20.09
CA GLN A 40 -1.72 4.09 -21.52
C GLN A 40 -1.89 5.58 -21.75
N GLU A 41 -2.86 6.21 -21.10
CA GLU A 41 -3.09 7.64 -21.20
C GLU A 41 -1.92 8.46 -20.69
N LEU A 42 -1.33 8.06 -19.56
CA LEU A 42 -0.15 8.75 -19.01
C LEU A 42 1.05 8.64 -19.94
N LEU A 43 1.25 7.49 -20.57
CA LEU A 43 2.34 7.30 -21.54
C LEU A 43 2.15 8.19 -22.77
N ILE A 44 0.93 8.32 -23.26
CA ILE A 44 0.60 9.20 -24.38
C ILE A 44 0.87 10.65 -24.01
N LYS A 45 0.40 11.10 -22.84
CA LYS A 45 0.62 12.46 -22.35
C LYS A 45 2.11 12.76 -22.17
N GLN A 46 2.87 11.81 -21.65
CA GLN A 46 4.32 11.98 -21.50
C GLN A 46 5.02 12.14 -22.86
N SER A 47 4.61 11.35 -23.84
CA SER A 47 5.14 11.44 -25.20
C SER A 47 4.83 12.76 -25.87
N GLU A 48 3.61 13.28 -25.70
CA GLU A 48 3.16 14.52 -26.35
C GLU A 48 3.72 15.77 -25.67
N SER A 49 3.75 15.81 -24.34
CA SER A 49 4.14 16.99 -23.57
C SER A 49 5.62 17.04 -23.21
N LYS A 50 6.35 15.95 -23.39
CA LYS A 50 7.74 15.76 -22.93
C LYS A 50 7.91 15.94 -21.42
N MET A 51 6.81 15.89 -20.66
CA MET A 51 6.86 15.92 -19.21
C MET A 51 7.10 14.52 -18.68
N VAL A 52 7.86 14.43 -17.57
CA VAL A 52 8.08 13.15 -16.88
C VAL A 52 7.06 13.01 -15.78
N TYR A 53 6.33 11.90 -15.77
CA TYR A 53 5.38 11.58 -14.72
C TYR A 53 6.00 10.58 -13.75
N PRO A 54 6.36 11.01 -12.52
CA PRO A 54 6.99 10.12 -11.53
C PRO A 54 6.16 8.89 -11.18
N ALA A 55 4.83 8.99 -11.27
CA ALA A 55 3.93 7.86 -11.01
C ALA A 55 4.25 6.64 -11.88
N LEU A 56 4.74 6.84 -13.10
CA LEU A 56 5.10 5.76 -14.01
C LEU A 56 6.25 4.88 -13.49
N ASN A 57 7.01 5.35 -12.50
CA ASN A 57 8.08 4.59 -11.86
C ASN A 57 7.64 3.84 -10.60
N SER A 58 6.38 3.94 -10.22
CA SER A 58 5.87 3.28 -9.03
C SER A 58 5.42 1.84 -9.31
N ILE A 59 5.20 1.10 -8.22
CA ILE A 59 4.69 -0.28 -8.29
C ILE A 59 3.34 -0.29 -8.99
N GLY A 60 3.14 -1.25 -9.84
CA GLY A 60 1.95 -1.37 -10.67
C GLY A 60 2.12 -0.67 -12.01
N TYR A 61 2.48 0.59 -12.00
CA TYR A 61 2.70 1.35 -13.23
C TYR A 61 3.86 0.78 -14.05
N ARG A 62 4.94 0.39 -13.40
CA ARG A 62 6.09 -0.25 -14.08
C ARG A 62 5.73 -1.59 -14.69
N GLN A 63 5.02 -2.43 -13.96
CA GLN A 63 4.60 -3.74 -14.43
C GLN A 63 3.62 -3.65 -15.60
N ILE A 64 2.68 -2.71 -15.54
CA ILE A 64 1.73 -2.47 -16.61
C ILE A 64 2.45 -2.00 -17.87
N GLN A 65 3.46 -1.14 -17.75
CA GLN A 65 4.29 -0.74 -18.89
C GLN A 65 4.99 -1.93 -19.54
N SER A 66 5.55 -2.83 -18.72
CA SER A 66 6.18 -4.06 -19.24
C SER A 66 5.18 -4.97 -19.95
N TYR A 67 3.96 -5.07 -19.42
CA TYR A 67 2.88 -5.79 -20.08
C TYR A 67 2.52 -5.17 -21.44
N LEU A 68 2.40 -3.84 -21.49
CA LEU A 68 2.07 -3.12 -22.72
C LEU A 68 3.15 -3.25 -23.78
N LYS A 69 4.40 -3.42 -23.38
CA LYS A 69 5.54 -3.66 -24.29
C LYS A 69 5.63 -5.11 -24.76
N GLY A 70 4.85 -6.01 -24.17
CA GLY A 70 4.91 -7.43 -24.46
C GLY A 70 5.96 -8.22 -23.71
N ASP A 71 6.63 -7.61 -22.72
CA ASP A 71 7.67 -8.26 -21.92
C ASP A 71 7.07 -9.22 -20.87
N LEU A 72 5.84 -8.96 -20.44
CA LEU A 72 5.13 -9.77 -19.46
C LEU A 72 3.75 -10.15 -20.00
N THR A 73 3.28 -11.34 -19.65
CA THR A 73 1.88 -11.68 -19.83
C THR A 73 1.02 -10.96 -18.79
N PHE A 74 -0.30 -10.96 -18.97
CA PHE A 74 -1.21 -10.37 -17.98
C PHE A 74 -1.04 -11.02 -16.61
N ASP A 75 -0.97 -12.34 -16.55
CA ASP A 75 -0.81 -13.07 -15.29
C ASP A 75 0.53 -12.79 -14.63
N GLU A 76 1.61 -12.72 -15.41
CA GLU A 76 2.94 -12.35 -14.89
C GLU A 76 2.95 -10.92 -14.35
N MET A 77 2.33 -9.98 -15.06
CA MET A 77 2.18 -8.60 -14.63
C MET A 77 1.44 -8.51 -13.29
N ARG A 78 0.27 -9.16 -13.21
CA ARG A 78 -0.53 -9.18 -11.98
C ARG A 78 0.24 -9.76 -10.82
N GLU A 79 0.89 -10.90 -11.03
CA GLU A 79 1.67 -11.57 -9.99
C GLU A 79 2.84 -10.72 -9.51
N ASP A 80 3.55 -10.07 -10.42
CA ASP A 80 4.67 -9.20 -10.05
C ASP A 80 4.20 -7.99 -9.24
N ILE A 81 3.06 -7.39 -9.60
CA ILE A 81 2.46 -6.31 -8.83
C ILE A 81 2.18 -6.77 -7.39
N VAL A 82 1.54 -7.93 -7.24
CA VAL A 82 1.20 -8.47 -5.92
C VAL A 82 2.46 -8.72 -5.10
N ILE A 83 3.45 -9.38 -5.67
CA ILE A 83 4.71 -9.69 -4.99
C ILE A 83 5.42 -8.42 -4.54
N ARG A 84 5.56 -7.43 -5.41
CA ARG A 84 6.24 -6.16 -5.10
C ARG A 84 5.49 -5.36 -4.05
N THR A 85 4.18 -5.35 -4.12
CA THR A 85 3.33 -4.67 -3.12
C THR A 85 3.48 -5.33 -1.74
N ARG A 86 3.52 -6.66 -1.70
CA ARG A 86 3.75 -7.41 -0.46
C ARG A 86 5.11 -7.09 0.15
N GLN A 87 6.15 -7.07 -0.67
CA GLN A 87 7.52 -6.73 -0.23
C GLN A 87 7.58 -5.30 0.32
N PHE A 88 6.92 -4.37 -0.35
CA PHE A 88 6.85 -2.98 0.09
C PHE A 88 6.13 -2.86 1.44
N ALA A 89 4.98 -3.52 1.59
CA ALA A 89 4.23 -3.53 2.84
C ALA A 89 5.05 -4.11 4.00
N LYS A 90 5.77 -5.20 3.75
CA LYS A 90 6.65 -5.82 4.74
C LYS A 90 7.76 -4.87 5.18
N ARG A 91 8.39 -4.18 4.23
CA ARG A 91 9.45 -3.20 4.54
C ARG A 91 8.91 -2.04 5.35
N GLN A 92 7.70 -1.54 5.04
CA GLN A 92 7.08 -0.47 5.81
C GLN A 92 6.85 -0.89 7.27
N VAL A 93 6.32 -2.08 7.51
CA VAL A 93 6.11 -2.59 8.87
C VAL A 93 7.44 -2.71 9.61
N GLN A 94 8.47 -3.24 8.97
CA GLN A 94 9.79 -3.36 9.57
C GLN A 94 10.41 -1.99 9.91
N TRP A 95 10.22 -1.01 9.03
CA TRP A 95 10.70 0.35 9.25
C TRP A 95 9.96 0.99 10.43
N PHE A 96 8.64 0.90 10.47
CA PHE A 96 7.84 1.47 11.57
C PHE A 96 8.14 0.81 12.91
N LYS A 97 8.45 -0.48 12.94
CA LYS A 97 8.84 -1.18 14.18
C LYS A 97 10.14 -0.65 14.78
N LYS A 98 11.00 -0.02 13.99
CA LYS A 98 12.25 0.59 14.45
C LYS A 98 12.07 2.00 14.99
N GLU A 99 10.92 2.62 14.74
CA GLU A 99 10.59 3.94 15.23
C GLU A 99 10.06 3.87 16.67
N ASN A 100 9.92 5.03 17.31
CA ASN A 100 9.31 5.13 18.64
C ASN A 100 7.81 4.82 18.56
N ILE A 101 7.48 3.54 18.72
CA ILE A 101 6.09 3.09 18.70
C ILE A 101 5.64 2.89 20.15
N ASP A 102 4.59 3.60 20.56
CA ASP A 102 4.05 3.52 21.92
C ASP A 102 3.14 2.31 22.10
N LEU A 103 2.43 1.92 21.04
CA LEU A 103 1.50 0.80 21.09
C LEU A 103 1.44 0.09 19.73
N MET A 104 1.58 -1.24 19.76
CA MET A 104 1.33 -2.08 18.59
C MET A 104 0.03 -2.84 18.79
N VAL A 105 -0.88 -2.75 17.82
CA VAL A 105 -2.19 -3.40 17.87
C VAL A 105 -2.31 -4.40 16.73
N GLU A 106 -2.48 -5.68 17.07
CA GLU A 106 -2.74 -6.73 16.09
C GLU A 106 -4.23 -6.71 15.72
N MET A 107 -4.50 -6.31 14.50
CA MET A 107 -5.87 -6.08 14.02
C MET A 107 -6.69 -7.36 13.85
N ASP A 108 -6.04 -8.53 13.78
CA ASP A 108 -6.73 -9.82 13.66
C ASP A 108 -7.60 -10.14 14.88
N ASN A 109 -7.19 -9.65 16.03
CA ASN A 109 -7.83 -9.91 17.30
C ASN A 109 -8.89 -8.87 17.64
N LEU A 110 -9.11 -7.91 16.74
CA LEU A 110 -10.05 -6.83 16.94
C LEU A 110 -11.22 -6.94 15.97
N ASP A 111 -12.40 -6.55 16.44
CA ASP A 111 -13.57 -6.45 15.61
C ASP A 111 -13.32 -5.46 14.46
N ARG A 112 -13.78 -5.81 13.24
CA ARG A 112 -13.64 -4.96 12.05
C ARG A 112 -14.33 -3.62 12.18
N ASN A 113 -15.18 -3.46 13.18
CA ASN A 113 -15.92 -2.23 13.47
C ASN A 113 -15.22 -1.36 14.50
N MET A 114 -13.89 -1.22 14.40
CA MET A 114 -13.18 -0.31 15.30
C MET A 114 -13.71 1.10 15.15
N THR A 115 -14.41 1.55 16.20
CA THR A 115 -14.88 2.92 16.28
C THR A 115 -13.80 3.83 16.88
N PRO A 116 -13.86 5.15 16.67
CA PRO A 116 -12.96 6.09 17.35
C PRO A 116 -12.96 5.93 18.86
N GLU A 117 -14.07 5.52 19.45
CA GLU A 117 -14.20 5.29 20.89
C GLU A 117 -13.35 4.11 21.36
N ILE A 118 -13.33 3.00 20.60
CA ILE A 118 -12.50 1.84 20.89
C ILE A 118 -11.01 2.22 20.85
N VAL A 119 -10.61 2.98 19.85
CA VAL A 119 -9.23 3.45 19.71
C VAL A 119 -8.87 4.33 20.90
N HIS A 120 -9.79 5.19 21.34
CA HIS A 120 -9.59 6.06 22.49
C HIS A 120 -9.43 5.26 23.78
N ASP A 121 -10.23 4.20 23.98
CA ASP A 121 -10.13 3.32 25.14
C ASP A 121 -8.81 2.57 25.16
N ILE A 122 -8.34 2.09 24.01
CA ILE A 122 -7.02 1.46 23.88
C ILE A 122 -5.92 2.45 24.28
N TYR A 123 -6.03 3.69 23.82
CA TYR A 123 -5.09 4.76 24.18
C TYR A 123 -5.07 5.03 25.69
N LYS A 124 -6.23 5.14 26.31
CA LYS A 124 -6.34 5.35 27.75
C LYS A 124 -5.70 4.22 28.56
N ASN A 125 -5.94 2.97 28.14
CA ASN A 125 -5.42 1.81 28.85
C ASN A 125 -3.91 1.63 28.68
N ALA A 126 -3.32 2.23 27.64
CA ALA A 126 -1.88 2.18 27.41
C ALA A 126 -1.09 3.21 28.23
N LEU A 127 -1.78 4.21 28.77
CA LEU A 127 -1.18 5.20 29.66
C LEU A 127 -1.24 4.73 31.10
#